data_c8401ca6c585df3214cff94d7fc6b17d
#
_entry.id   c8401ca6c585df3214cff94d7fc6b17d
#
_cell.length_a   1.000
_cell.length_b   1.000
_cell.length_c   1.000
_cell.angle_alpha   90.00
_cell.angle_beta   90.00
_cell.angle_gamma   90.00
#
_symmetry.space_group_name_H-M   'P 1'
#
loop_
_entity.id
_entity.type
_entity.pdbx_description
1 polymer ?
#
loop_
_entity_poly.entity_id
_entity_poly.type
_entity_poly.pdbx_seq_one_letter_code
_entity_poly.pdbx_strand_id
1 'polypeptide(L)'
;MENIRLPEPHIKHFVAWCTHNGGEVAHINFNQFNSMYPSYCNPSIFYDKTTDTFRLIQRNVSYTLHHTHGEHWTPWGPLQYAIPQERYNWLETRNFYGECKDPMKDDWNFHEIKMVERQQMWEFRGLEDARLVDWNGNLYGIGVRRDDNPAGVGRMNAMLIDRETKNEQYSIKIKAPGDDKAYCIKNQSIITDMPYHLIDTFNPLHIIKFDEQGNVETVVKKEKVKGLSDEGYDMMRGSSQTIPWKDGHLTIVHTCTMWYTANKRKYARYLHAFIEYDKDWNIRRMSPLFSFNDDMVEFCTGMTMKEDDLYISFALQDNVSYIVKVPAPMINQFIEEAHDVTDSTVWGATPDQRELFNYAMDFFNKGDYSAAYTWFLHAVDIFPYTYNEQFMMARSIANLGHRDVFEHGMWYLCYRHDPNRPEAAAAIAEYYRYRGNYPAAAHWAVEAYNKVKAHPCHVFFSDKDIENIYRWSMWETSEYDKVSPKAKGHKAF
;
A
#
# COMPACT_ATOMS: atom_id res chain seq x y z
N MET A 1 19.95 19.73 7.45
CA MET A 1 18.87 18.73 7.67
C MET A 1 19.14 18.13 9.03
N GLU A 2 18.30 18.38 9.99
CA GLU A 2 18.35 17.66 11.26
C GLU A 2 18.14 16.19 10.96
N ASN A 3 19.05 15.34 11.41
CA ASN A 3 18.88 13.90 11.39
C ASN A 3 17.74 13.57 12.35
N ILE A 4 16.55 13.33 11.82
CA ILE A 4 15.43 12.86 12.62
C ILE A 4 15.83 11.48 13.14
N ARG A 5 16.09 11.40 14.44
CA ARG A 5 16.42 10.15 15.11
C ARG A 5 15.13 9.36 15.31
N LEU A 6 15.09 8.17 14.75
CA LEU A 6 13.98 7.25 15.00
C LEU A 6 14.03 6.76 16.46
N PRO A 7 12.89 6.48 17.07
CA PRO A 7 12.86 5.80 18.37
C PRO A 7 13.67 4.50 18.31
N GLU A 8 14.57 4.32 19.26
CA GLU A 8 15.37 3.10 19.39
C GLU A 8 15.28 2.58 20.84
N PRO A 9 15.36 1.27 21.05
CA PRO A 9 15.55 0.21 20.06
C PRO A 9 14.25 -0.16 19.33
N HIS A 10 14.33 -0.60 18.08
CA HIS A 10 13.20 -1.16 17.36
C HIS A 10 13.64 -2.38 16.52
N ILE A 11 12.70 -3.30 16.32
CA ILE A 11 12.90 -4.48 15.50
C ILE A 11 12.61 -4.12 14.04
N LYS A 12 13.61 -4.27 13.17
CA LYS A 12 13.50 -3.84 11.77
C LYS A 12 12.78 -4.84 10.87
N HIS A 13 12.84 -6.12 11.15
CA HIS A 13 12.33 -7.18 10.29
C HIS A 13 11.42 -8.14 11.05
N PHE A 14 10.26 -7.65 11.46
CA PHE A 14 9.29 -8.45 12.22
C PHE A 14 8.81 -9.68 11.44
N VAL A 15 8.67 -9.59 10.11
CA VAL A 15 8.31 -10.74 9.27
C VAL A 15 9.36 -11.84 9.37
N ALA A 16 10.65 -11.48 9.28
CA ALA A 16 11.74 -12.44 9.43
C ALA A 16 11.75 -13.07 10.84
N TRP A 17 11.49 -12.27 11.87
CA TRP A 17 11.34 -12.78 13.23
C TRP A 17 10.18 -13.79 13.32
N CYS A 18 9.01 -13.49 12.75
CA CYS A 18 7.86 -14.39 12.74
C CYS A 18 8.21 -15.72 12.06
N THR A 19 8.81 -15.68 10.88
CA THR A 19 9.16 -16.91 10.13
C THR A 19 10.23 -17.74 10.83
N HIS A 20 11.18 -17.10 11.50
CA HIS A 20 12.19 -17.80 12.32
C HIS A 20 11.54 -18.53 13.51
N ASN A 21 10.45 -17.99 14.06
CA ASN A 21 9.73 -18.54 15.22
C ASN A 21 8.50 -19.40 14.81
N GLY A 22 8.56 -20.03 13.65
CA GLY A 22 7.54 -20.97 13.18
C GLY A 22 6.31 -20.33 12.52
N GLY A 23 6.38 -19.02 12.22
CA GLY A 23 5.37 -18.35 11.43
C GLY A 23 5.54 -18.55 9.94
N GLU A 24 4.54 -18.13 9.19
CA GLU A 24 4.47 -18.17 7.74
C GLU A 24 4.10 -16.78 7.20
N VAL A 25 4.53 -16.46 5.98
CA VAL A 25 4.12 -15.24 5.28
C VAL A 25 3.53 -15.58 3.92
N ALA A 26 2.41 -14.97 3.59
CA ALA A 26 1.77 -15.07 2.28
C ALA A 26 1.58 -13.70 1.66
N HIS A 27 1.85 -13.60 0.37
CA HIS A 27 1.52 -12.47 -0.45
C HIS A 27 0.07 -12.61 -0.94
N ILE A 28 -0.70 -11.51 -0.96
CA ILE A 28 -2.06 -11.49 -1.50
C ILE A 28 -1.99 -11.05 -2.96
N ASN A 29 -2.30 -11.95 -3.88
CA ASN A 29 -2.22 -11.70 -5.32
C ASN A 29 -3.57 -11.22 -5.88
N PHE A 30 -3.58 -10.04 -6.50
CA PHE A 30 -4.75 -9.43 -7.14
C PHE A 30 -4.69 -9.38 -8.67
N ASN A 31 -3.68 -9.98 -9.30
CA ASN A 31 -3.51 -9.93 -10.75
C ASN A 31 -4.66 -10.54 -11.57
N GLN A 32 -5.50 -11.36 -10.93
CA GLN A 32 -6.74 -11.85 -11.55
C GLN A 32 -7.79 -10.77 -11.81
N PHE A 33 -7.66 -9.60 -11.16
CA PHE A 33 -8.54 -8.46 -11.38
C PHE A 33 -7.86 -7.48 -12.33
N ASN A 34 -8.40 -7.36 -13.51
CA ASN A 34 -7.97 -6.35 -14.48
C ASN A 34 -8.47 -4.96 -14.03
N SER A 35 -7.98 -4.51 -12.87
CA SER A 35 -8.27 -3.17 -12.37
C SER A 35 -7.42 -2.15 -13.11
N MET A 36 -8.04 -1.06 -13.51
CA MET A 36 -7.31 0.10 -14.06
C MET A 36 -6.50 0.86 -12.99
N TYR A 37 -6.58 0.46 -11.72
CA TYR A 37 -5.83 1.06 -10.61
C TYR A 37 -4.63 0.20 -10.24
N PRO A 38 -3.43 0.83 -10.08
CA PRO A 38 -2.18 0.10 -10.02
C PRO A 38 -1.96 -0.66 -8.72
N SER A 39 -2.48 -0.17 -7.61
CA SER A 39 -1.98 -0.55 -6.29
C SER A 39 -3.08 -1.16 -5.43
N TYR A 40 -2.74 -2.27 -4.78
CA TYR A 40 -3.58 -2.95 -3.79
C TYR A 40 -2.88 -2.90 -2.44
N CYS A 41 -3.49 -2.25 -1.45
CA CYS A 41 -2.88 -1.99 -0.17
C CYS A 41 -3.86 -2.11 1.00
N ASN A 42 -3.30 -2.07 2.19
CA ASN A 42 -4.01 -1.96 3.47
C ASN A 42 -5.12 -3.01 3.64
N PRO A 43 -4.74 -4.32 3.56
CA PRO A 43 -5.67 -5.43 3.76
C PRO A 43 -6.09 -5.53 5.22
N SER A 44 -7.38 -5.68 5.49
CA SER A 44 -7.87 -5.95 6.83
C SER A 44 -8.51 -7.33 6.91
N ILE A 45 -7.79 -8.26 7.54
CA ILE A 45 -8.22 -9.66 7.71
C ILE A 45 -9.13 -9.82 8.93
N PHE A 46 -10.11 -10.69 8.82
CA PHE A 46 -11.03 -11.07 9.88
C PHE A 46 -11.39 -12.56 9.75
N TYR A 47 -11.39 -13.30 10.85
CA TYR A 47 -11.82 -14.69 10.88
C TYR A 47 -13.24 -14.79 11.42
N ASP A 48 -14.15 -15.32 10.61
CA ASP A 48 -15.52 -15.60 10.99
C ASP A 48 -15.64 -17.04 11.51
N LYS A 49 -15.73 -17.17 12.84
CA LYS A 49 -15.84 -18.44 13.54
C LYS A 49 -17.12 -19.23 13.17
N THR A 50 -18.19 -18.52 12.79
CA THR A 50 -19.49 -19.15 12.51
C THR A 50 -19.49 -19.93 11.20
N THR A 51 -18.71 -19.49 10.24
CA THR A 51 -18.59 -20.08 8.91
C THR A 51 -17.25 -20.75 8.64
N ASP A 52 -16.33 -20.71 9.62
CA ASP A 52 -14.93 -21.14 9.49
C ASP A 52 -14.30 -20.57 8.21
N THR A 53 -14.36 -19.23 8.06
CA THR A 53 -13.94 -18.55 6.85
C THR A 53 -13.14 -17.31 7.19
N PHE A 54 -12.00 -17.13 6.55
CA PHE A 54 -11.31 -15.85 6.57
C PHE A 54 -11.96 -14.89 5.59
N ARG A 55 -12.12 -13.66 6.04
CA ARG A 55 -12.65 -12.54 5.28
C ARG A 55 -11.63 -11.45 5.23
N LEU A 56 -11.61 -10.70 4.14
CA LEU A 56 -10.68 -9.62 3.94
C LEU A 56 -11.39 -8.43 3.28
N ILE A 57 -11.08 -7.22 3.72
CA ILE A 57 -11.32 -6.03 2.92
C ILE A 57 -9.99 -5.48 2.42
N GLN A 58 -9.89 -5.22 1.13
CA GLN A 58 -8.67 -4.79 0.46
C GLN A 58 -8.91 -3.47 -0.25
N ARG A 59 -8.02 -2.53 -0.02
CA ARG A 59 -8.01 -1.24 -0.69
C ARG A 59 -7.31 -1.33 -2.04
N ASN A 60 -7.93 -0.79 -3.10
CA ASN A 60 -7.31 -0.59 -4.41
C ASN A 60 -7.31 0.90 -4.74
N VAL A 61 -6.16 1.46 -5.08
CA VAL A 61 -5.98 2.90 -5.22
C VAL A 61 -5.48 3.30 -6.59
N SER A 62 -5.91 4.48 -7.04
CA SER A 62 -5.62 5.05 -8.36
C SER A 62 -4.22 5.65 -8.48
N TYR A 63 -3.35 5.42 -7.52
CA TYR A 63 -2.01 6.00 -7.47
C TYR A 63 -0.94 4.98 -7.07
N THR A 64 0.32 5.36 -7.29
CA THR A 64 1.48 4.78 -6.60
C THR A 64 2.22 5.89 -5.86
N LEU A 65 3.00 5.55 -4.85
CA LEU A 65 3.87 6.53 -4.21
C LEU A 65 4.99 6.94 -5.16
N HIS A 66 5.23 8.24 -5.27
CA HIS A 66 6.23 8.78 -6.18
C HIS A 66 7.60 8.84 -5.50
N HIS A 67 8.61 8.27 -6.13
CA HIS A 67 9.93 8.07 -5.56
C HIS A 67 11.02 8.98 -6.12
N THR A 68 10.73 9.74 -7.17
CA THR A 68 11.67 10.67 -7.78
C THR A 68 11.04 12.04 -7.93
N HIS A 69 11.86 13.08 -8.13
CA HIS A 69 11.35 14.34 -8.65
C HIS A 69 10.95 14.14 -10.10
N GLY A 70 9.70 13.80 -10.32
CA GLY A 70 9.14 13.60 -11.64
C GLY A 70 8.04 14.60 -11.93
N GLU A 71 7.61 14.58 -13.18
CA GLU A 71 6.56 15.44 -13.71
C GLU A 71 5.14 15.01 -13.28
N HIS A 72 5.04 13.87 -12.59
CA HIS A 72 3.76 13.20 -12.27
C HIS A 72 3.40 13.16 -10.79
N TRP A 73 4.07 13.92 -9.95
CA TRP A 73 3.72 14.00 -8.54
C TRP A 73 2.58 15.00 -8.30
N THR A 74 1.81 14.75 -7.24
CA THR A 74 0.79 15.68 -6.77
C THR A 74 1.24 16.38 -5.48
N PRO A 75 0.83 17.63 -5.23
CA PRO A 75 1.16 18.33 -3.98
C PRO A 75 0.34 17.85 -2.79
N TRP A 76 -0.59 16.91 -2.97
CA TRP A 76 -1.52 16.49 -1.94
C TRP A 76 -0.85 15.65 -0.86
N GLY A 77 -1.14 15.99 0.37
CA GLY A 77 -0.68 15.26 1.54
C GLY A 77 0.84 15.30 1.78
N PRO A 78 1.31 14.59 2.78
CA PRO A 78 2.71 14.58 3.19
C PRO A 78 3.60 13.73 2.28
N LEU A 79 3.03 12.80 1.50
CA LEU A 79 3.74 11.95 0.53
C LEU A 79 3.52 12.46 -0.89
N GLN A 80 4.35 11.99 -1.82
CA GLN A 80 4.21 12.27 -3.23
C GLN A 80 3.50 11.10 -3.91
N TYR A 81 2.42 11.41 -4.64
CA TYR A 81 1.62 10.41 -5.33
C TYR A 81 1.80 10.54 -6.84
N ALA A 82 1.96 9.42 -7.52
CA ALA A 82 1.92 9.35 -8.97
C ALA A 82 0.55 8.83 -9.40
N ILE A 83 -0.18 9.63 -10.16
CA ILE A 83 -1.52 9.30 -10.68
C ILE A 83 -1.57 9.46 -12.20
N PRO A 84 -2.45 8.74 -12.90
CA PRO A 84 -2.70 8.96 -14.32
C PRO A 84 -3.12 10.41 -14.61
N GLN A 85 -2.66 10.97 -15.75
CA GLN A 85 -2.90 12.36 -16.10
C GLN A 85 -4.39 12.72 -16.22
N GLU A 86 -5.21 11.84 -16.74
CA GLU A 86 -6.65 12.00 -16.87
C GLU A 86 -7.37 12.04 -15.52
N ARG A 87 -6.68 11.68 -14.44
CA ARG A 87 -7.18 11.66 -13.05
C ARG A 87 -6.41 12.60 -12.14
N TYR A 88 -5.80 13.60 -12.71
CA TYR A 88 -4.87 14.50 -12.03
C TYR A 88 -5.46 15.24 -10.81
N ASN A 89 -6.78 15.37 -10.75
CA ASN A 89 -7.46 16.18 -9.74
C ASN A 89 -8.03 15.36 -8.56
N TRP A 90 -7.81 14.04 -8.52
CA TRP A 90 -8.30 13.22 -7.41
C TRP A 90 -7.53 11.93 -7.20
N LEU A 91 -7.53 11.48 -5.97
CA LEU A 91 -7.09 10.15 -5.54
C LEU A 91 -8.33 9.30 -5.24
N GLU A 92 -8.43 8.15 -5.85
CA GLU A 92 -9.60 7.29 -5.71
C GLU A 92 -9.26 5.97 -5.04
N THR A 93 -10.09 5.58 -4.10
CA THR A 93 -10.04 4.31 -3.40
C THR A 93 -11.27 3.48 -3.77
N ARG A 94 -11.02 2.24 -4.21
CA ARG A 94 -12.02 1.17 -4.28
C ARG A 94 -11.74 0.16 -3.19
N ASN A 95 -12.74 -0.58 -2.79
CA ASN A 95 -12.61 -1.65 -1.81
C ASN A 95 -13.06 -2.96 -2.43
N PHE A 96 -12.30 -4.02 -2.15
CA PHE A 96 -12.60 -5.38 -2.54
C PHE A 96 -12.84 -6.20 -1.29
N TYR A 97 -13.86 -7.02 -1.31
CA TYR A 97 -14.16 -8.00 -0.29
C TYR A 97 -13.68 -9.37 -0.76
N GLY A 98 -12.94 -10.08 0.10
CA GLY A 98 -12.42 -11.42 -0.18
C GLY A 98 -12.83 -12.43 0.85
N GLU A 99 -13.01 -13.68 0.43
CA GLU A 99 -13.22 -14.84 1.29
C GLU A 99 -12.27 -15.96 0.90
N CYS A 100 -11.71 -16.67 1.89
CA CYS A 100 -10.96 -17.92 1.69
C CYS A 100 -11.06 -18.84 2.90
N LYS A 101 -10.63 -20.08 2.76
CA LYS A 101 -10.50 -21.03 3.88
C LYS A 101 -9.13 -21.03 4.51
N ASP A 102 -8.11 -20.76 3.73
CA ASP A 102 -6.72 -20.72 4.17
C ASP A 102 -6.01 -19.52 3.55
N PRO A 103 -5.79 -18.43 4.30
CA PRO A 103 -5.20 -17.21 3.77
C PRO A 103 -3.72 -17.36 3.37
N MET A 104 -3.07 -18.47 3.77
CA MET A 104 -1.67 -18.74 3.44
C MET A 104 -1.51 -19.39 2.06
N LYS A 105 -2.60 -19.79 1.40
CA LYS A 105 -2.60 -20.44 0.08
C LYS A 105 -2.97 -19.54 -1.09
N ASP A 106 -3.23 -18.26 -0.83
CA ASP A 106 -3.61 -17.27 -1.84
C ASP A 106 -4.82 -17.76 -2.72
N ASP A 107 -5.79 -18.40 -2.07
CA ASP A 107 -7.02 -18.89 -2.70
C ASP A 107 -8.23 -17.96 -2.47
N TRP A 108 -7.98 -16.66 -2.42
CA TRP A 108 -8.98 -15.65 -2.19
C TRP A 108 -10.00 -15.53 -3.31
N ASN A 109 -11.29 -15.56 -2.96
CA ASN A 109 -12.37 -15.20 -3.86
C ASN A 109 -12.75 -13.73 -3.61
N PHE A 110 -12.31 -12.84 -4.50
CA PHE A 110 -12.52 -11.40 -4.37
C PHE A 110 -13.73 -10.90 -5.15
N HIS A 111 -14.37 -9.89 -4.59
CA HIS A 111 -15.49 -9.16 -5.15
C HIS A 111 -15.31 -7.65 -4.92
N GLU A 112 -15.42 -6.82 -5.95
CA GLU A 112 -15.42 -5.36 -5.78
C GLU A 112 -16.69 -4.91 -5.06
N ILE A 113 -16.53 -4.18 -3.96
CA ILE A 113 -17.65 -3.60 -3.22
C ILE A 113 -18.17 -2.41 -3.99
N LYS A 114 -19.36 -2.55 -4.59
CA LYS A 114 -20.05 -1.41 -5.18
C LYS A 114 -20.58 -0.51 -4.07
N MET A 115 -20.07 0.70 -4.03
CA MET A 115 -20.46 1.69 -3.05
C MET A 115 -21.75 2.39 -3.48
N VAL A 116 -22.57 2.78 -2.52
CA VAL A 116 -23.74 3.63 -2.77
C VAL A 116 -23.27 4.92 -3.42
N GLU A 117 -23.95 5.33 -4.50
CA GLU A 117 -23.62 6.54 -5.23
C GLU A 117 -23.79 7.78 -4.35
N ARG A 118 -22.78 8.65 -4.33
CA ARG A 118 -22.73 9.89 -3.55
C ARG A 118 -22.16 11.01 -4.38
N GLN A 119 -22.58 12.24 -4.07
CA GLN A 119 -21.92 13.42 -4.63
C GLN A 119 -20.47 13.50 -4.11
N GLN A 120 -19.52 13.48 -5.02
CA GLN A 120 -18.11 13.63 -4.72
C GLN A 120 -17.79 15.13 -4.55
N MET A 121 -17.38 15.51 -3.34
CA MET A 121 -17.16 16.92 -3.00
C MET A 121 -15.69 17.27 -2.77
N TRP A 122 -14.80 16.27 -2.79
CA TRP A 122 -13.37 16.42 -2.54
C TRP A 122 -12.50 15.49 -3.41
N GLU A 123 -11.22 15.79 -3.48
CA GLU A 123 -10.24 15.10 -4.35
C GLU A 123 -9.86 13.71 -3.88
N PHE A 124 -9.96 13.42 -2.56
CA PHE A 124 -9.75 12.08 -2.00
C PHE A 124 -11.08 11.35 -1.92
N ARG A 125 -11.27 10.36 -2.80
CA ARG A 125 -12.54 9.67 -3.00
C ARG A 125 -12.53 8.27 -2.44
N GLY A 126 -13.66 7.86 -1.89
CA GLY A 126 -13.90 6.52 -1.39
C GLY A 126 -13.58 6.35 0.09
N LEU A 127 -13.66 5.10 0.56
CA LEU A 127 -13.42 4.72 1.95
C LEU A 127 -11.98 4.23 2.11
N GLU A 128 -11.13 5.04 2.76
CA GLU A 128 -9.72 4.72 2.97
C GLU A 128 -9.54 3.83 4.22
N ASP A 129 -8.58 2.89 4.12
CA ASP A 129 -8.05 2.11 5.24
C ASP A 129 -9.14 1.42 6.07
N ALA A 130 -10.09 0.79 5.39
CA ALA A 130 -11.21 0.14 6.04
C ALA A 130 -10.77 -1.11 6.81
N ARG A 131 -11.19 -1.23 8.07
CA ARG A 131 -11.02 -2.42 8.89
C ARG A 131 -12.32 -3.22 8.89
N LEU A 132 -12.20 -4.52 8.68
CA LEU A 132 -13.35 -5.43 8.62
C LEU A 132 -13.72 -5.93 10.00
N VAL A 133 -15.00 -5.95 10.32
CA VAL A 133 -15.54 -6.52 11.55
C VAL A 133 -16.95 -7.06 11.34
N ASP A 134 -17.28 -8.11 12.07
CA ASP A 134 -18.64 -8.61 12.21
C ASP A 134 -19.16 -8.28 13.61
N TRP A 135 -20.20 -7.46 13.68
CA TRP A 135 -20.89 -7.17 14.92
C TRP A 135 -22.35 -7.67 14.86
N ASN A 136 -22.67 -8.66 15.67
CA ASN A 136 -24.02 -9.21 15.78
C ASN A 136 -24.58 -9.70 14.43
N GLY A 137 -23.76 -10.30 13.58
CA GLY A 137 -24.15 -10.76 12.25
C GLY A 137 -24.15 -9.68 11.16
N ASN A 138 -23.81 -8.44 11.49
CA ASN A 138 -23.65 -7.35 10.55
C ASN A 138 -22.17 -7.13 10.23
N LEU A 139 -21.84 -7.19 8.94
CA LEU A 139 -20.48 -7.05 8.44
C LEU A 139 -20.20 -5.58 8.10
N TYR A 140 -19.23 -4.99 8.78
CA TYR A 140 -18.83 -3.60 8.57
C TYR A 140 -17.41 -3.48 8.06
N GLY A 141 -17.20 -2.58 7.08
CA GLY A 141 -15.90 -2.01 6.76
C GLY A 141 -15.83 -0.60 7.35
N ILE A 142 -14.93 -0.36 8.30
CA ILE A 142 -14.83 0.92 9.02
C ILE A 142 -13.51 1.60 8.67
N GLY A 143 -13.61 2.73 7.97
CA GLY A 143 -12.47 3.50 7.49
C GLY A 143 -12.76 5.00 7.46
N VAL A 144 -11.82 5.78 6.91
CA VAL A 144 -11.99 7.22 6.80
C VAL A 144 -12.55 7.61 5.44
N ARG A 145 -13.48 8.55 5.44
CA ARG A 145 -14.03 9.16 4.23
C ARG A 145 -13.81 10.67 4.28
N ARG A 146 -13.48 11.25 3.13
CA ARG A 146 -13.20 12.69 2.99
C ARG A 146 -14.01 13.37 1.90
N ASP A 147 -14.60 12.62 1.01
CA ASP A 147 -15.30 13.09 -0.19
C ASP A 147 -16.76 13.49 0.03
N ASP A 148 -17.23 13.47 1.27
CA ASP A 148 -18.60 13.82 1.66
C ASP A 148 -18.76 15.30 2.10
N ASN A 149 -17.71 16.11 1.96
CA ASN A 149 -17.74 17.53 2.22
C ASN A 149 -16.70 18.31 1.39
N PRO A 150 -16.96 19.61 1.06
CA PRO A 150 -16.10 20.39 0.18
C PRO A 150 -14.76 20.82 0.80
N ALA A 151 -14.59 20.67 2.11
CA ALA A 151 -13.36 21.00 2.81
C ALA A 151 -12.43 19.78 2.98
N GLY A 152 -12.87 18.59 2.54
CA GLY A 152 -12.09 17.34 2.66
C GLY A 152 -11.84 16.91 4.10
N VAL A 153 -12.71 17.28 5.02
CA VAL A 153 -12.61 16.92 6.44
C VAL A 153 -12.82 15.42 6.59
N GLY A 154 -11.80 14.71 7.08
CA GLY A 154 -11.85 13.26 7.24
C GLY A 154 -12.57 12.81 8.49
N ARG A 155 -13.53 11.89 8.33
CA ARG A 155 -14.26 11.26 9.44
C ARG A 155 -14.35 9.75 9.22
N MET A 156 -14.32 9.00 10.31
CA MET A 156 -14.58 7.56 10.23
C MET A 156 -16.00 7.31 9.76
N ASN A 157 -16.15 6.30 8.93
CA ASN A 157 -17.43 5.83 8.41
C ASN A 157 -17.51 4.31 8.57
N ALA A 158 -18.62 3.84 9.13
CA ALA A 158 -18.95 2.44 9.22
C ALA A 158 -19.84 2.05 8.04
N MET A 159 -19.27 1.43 7.03
CA MET A 159 -19.94 0.91 5.84
C MET A 159 -20.51 -0.47 6.13
N LEU A 160 -21.84 -0.61 6.15
CA LEU A 160 -22.48 -1.93 6.23
C LEU A 160 -22.39 -2.63 4.87
N ILE A 161 -21.84 -3.84 4.87
CA ILE A 161 -21.66 -4.69 3.69
C ILE A 161 -22.76 -5.75 3.68
N ASP A 162 -23.56 -5.79 2.64
CA ASP A 162 -24.55 -6.83 2.42
C ASP A 162 -23.88 -8.20 2.23
N ARG A 163 -24.31 -9.20 2.99
CA ARG A 163 -23.66 -10.52 2.98
C ARG A 163 -23.90 -11.34 1.71
N GLU A 164 -24.97 -11.08 0.98
CA GLU A 164 -25.30 -11.79 -0.25
C GLU A 164 -24.64 -11.12 -1.46
N THR A 165 -24.87 -9.83 -1.63
CA THR A 165 -24.38 -9.07 -2.78
C THR A 165 -22.94 -8.59 -2.63
N LYS A 166 -22.40 -8.58 -1.40
CA LYS A 166 -21.07 -8.04 -1.05
C LYS A 166 -20.90 -6.54 -1.36
N ASN A 167 -22.00 -5.82 -1.47
CA ASN A 167 -22.02 -4.41 -1.77
C ASN A 167 -22.34 -3.57 -0.53
N GLU A 168 -22.08 -2.27 -0.59
CA GLU A 168 -22.51 -1.34 0.45
C GLU A 168 -24.04 -1.25 0.49
N GLN A 169 -24.62 -1.44 1.67
CA GLN A 169 -26.03 -1.11 1.91
C GLN A 169 -26.20 0.34 2.32
N TYR A 170 -25.43 0.79 3.31
CA TYR A 170 -25.36 2.18 3.77
C TYR A 170 -24.08 2.40 4.58
N SER A 171 -23.80 3.66 4.92
CA SER A 171 -22.72 4.04 5.83
C SER A 171 -23.21 4.96 6.93
N ILE A 172 -22.65 4.77 8.11
CA ILE A 172 -22.81 5.65 9.27
C ILE A 172 -21.58 6.54 9.37
N LYS A 173 -21.76 7.85 9.25
CA LYS A 173 -20.68 8.81 9.49
C LYS A 173 -20.51 9.01 11.00
N ILE A 174 -19.37 8.60 11.54
CA ILE A 174 -19.08 8.70 12.97
C ILE A 174 -18.63 10.12 13.27
N LYS A 175 -19.32 10.79 14.18
CA LYS A 175 -19.00 12.14 14.61
C LYS A 175 -17.74 12.18 15.46
N ALA A 176 -17.01 13.29 15.41
CA ALA A 176 -15.84 13.44 16.27
C ALA A 176 -16.25 13.48 17.74
N PRO A 177 -15.51 12.83 18.65
CA PRO A 177 -15.71 13.03 20.07
C PRO A 177 -15.27 14.46 20.43
N GLY A 178 -16.17 15.26 21.00
CA GLY A 178 -15.88 16.64 21.44
C GLY A 178 -15.85 17.67 20.32
N ASP A 179 -14.90 18.62 20.41
CA ASP A 179 -14.79 19.73 19.47
C ASP A 179 -14.30 19.27 18.07
N ASP A 180 -15.09 19.54 17.04
CA ASP A 180 -14.89 19.08 15.66
C ASP A 180 -13.80 19.87 14.89
N LYS A 181 -12.74 20.31 15.57
CA LYS A 181 -11.66 21.11 14.95
C LYS A 181 -10.62 20.29 14.19
N ALA A 182 -10.54 18.98 14.42
CA ALA A 182 -9.57 18.15 13.74
C ALA A 182 -9.91 18.02 12.25
N TYR A 183 -8.96 18.41 11.39
CA TYR A 183 -9.11 18.29 9.94
C TYR A 183 -9.35 16.84 9.50
N CYS A 184 -8.70 15.87 10.14
CA CYS A 184 -8.88 14.46 9.81
C CYS A 184 -8.79 13.59 11.07
N ILE A 185 -9.91 12.93 11.40
CA ILE A 185 -9.95 11.86 12.41
C ILE A 185 -9.93 10.54 11.66
N LYS A 186 -8.86 9.77 11.84
CA LYS A 186 -8.66 8.47 11.23
C LYS A 186 -7.84 7.56 12.13
N ASN A 187 -7.77 6.28 11.77
CA ASN A 187 -6.98 5.29 12.47
C ASN A 187 -7.45 5.06 13.92
N GLN A 188 -8.75 5.17 14.17
CA GLN A 188 -9.38 4.64 15.37
C GLN A 188 -9.41 3.10 15.25
N SER A 189 -9.07 2.37 16.33
CA SER A 189 -9.10 0.92 16.31
C SER A 189 -10.47 0.37 16.69
N ILE A 190 -10.97 -0.57 15.90
CA ILE A 190 -12.25 -1.24 16.12
C ILE A 190 -12.09 -2.30 17.19
N ILE A 191 -13.00 -2.37 18.16
CA ILE A 191 -13.02 -3.45 19.17
C ILE A 191 -13.96 -4.54 18.66
N THR A 192 -13.41 -5.72 18.36
CA THR A 192 -14.15 -6.76 17.61
C THR A 192 -15.28 -7.40 18.37
N ASP A 193 -15.16 -7.54 19.69
CA ASP A 193 -16.15 -8.16 20.60
C ASP A 193 -17.03 -7.13 21.34
N MET A 194 -16.83 -5.84 21.07
CA MET A 194 -17.67 -4.77 21.61
C MET A 194 -18.34 -4.02 20.45
N PRO A 195 -19.59 -4.36 20.08
CA PRO A 195 -20.27 -3.76 18.95
C PRO A 195 -20.37 -2.22 19.06
N TYR A 196 -19.97 -1.55 17.96
CA TYR A 196 -19.97 -0.10 17.80
C TYR A 196 -18.97 0.67 18.69
N HIS A 197 -17.96 -0.01 19.25
CA HIS A 197 -16.89 0.60 20.05
C HIS A 197 -15.61 0.77 19.27
N LEU A 198 -14.94 1.91 19.48
CA LEU A 198 -13.67 2.27 18.88
C LEU A 198 -12.72 2.79 19.97
N ILE A 199 -11.45 2.42 19.86
CA ILE A 199 -10.39 3.14 20.58
C ILE A 199 -10.06 4.39 19.78
N ASP A 200 -10.33 5.54 20.34
CA ASP A 200 -10.09 6.86 19.76
C ASP A 200 -8.64 7.33 19.98
N THR A 201 -8.14 7.18 21.19
CA THR A 201 -6.73 7.42 21.56
C THR A 201 -6.20 6.29 22.45
N PHE A 202 -4.88 6.06 22.38
CA PHE A 202 -4.24 4.91 23.04
C PHE A 202 -3.50 5.29 24.33
N ASN A 203 -2.94 6.49 24.41
CA ASN A 203 -2.31 7.00 25.63
C ASN A 203 -2.42 8.54 25.69
N PRO A 204 -3.32 9.11 26.48
CA PRO A 204 -4.30 8.44 27.36
C PRO A 204 -5.32 7.60 26.58
N LEU A 205 -5.75 6.48 27.16
CA LEU A 205 -6.75 5.63 26.52
C LEU A 205 -8.13 6.30 26.55
N HIS A 206 -8.76 6.34 25.37
CA HIS A 206 -10.13 6.82 25.22
C HIS A 206 -10.90 5.85 24.31
N ILE A 207 -11.96 5.24 24.87
CA ILE A 207 -12.89 4.37 24.13
C ILE A 207 -14.21 5.09 23.99
N ILE A 208 -14.70 5.12 22.77
CA ILE A 208 -15.99 5.70 22.38
C ILE A 208 -16.93 4.61 21.87
N LYS A 209 -18.22 4.86 22.00
CA LYS A 209 -19.28 4.09 21.34
C LYS A 209 -20.07 5.01 20.44
N PHE A 210 -20.46 4.56 19.26
CA PHE A 210 -21.31 5.29 18.35
C PHE A 210 -22.67 4.62 18.13
N ASP A 211 -23.69 5.41 17.82
CA ASP A 211 -25.03 4.97 17.49
C ASP A 211 -25.28 4.93 15.97
N GLU A 212 -26.47 4.52 15.55
CA GLU A 212 -26.89 4.47 14.13
C GLU A 212 -26.93 5.85 13.45
N GLN A 213 -26.96 6.92 14.20
CA GLN A 213 -26.88 8.31 13.72
C GLN A 213 -25.44 8.85 13.75
N GLY A 214 -24.49 8.01 14.16
CA GLY A 214 -23.08 8.36 14.28
C GLY A 214 -22.76 9.27 15.49
N ASN A 215 -23.69 9.46 16.42
CA ASN A 215 -23.38 10.19 17.66
C ASN A 215 -22.45 9.33 18.52
N VAL A 216 -21.51 9.97 19.22
CA VAL A 216 -20.53 9.28 20.03
C VAL A 216 -20.71 9.59 21.51
N GLU A 217 -20.48 8.58 22.35
CA GLU A 217 -20.39 8.72 23.80
C GLU A 217 -19.05 8.14 24.30
N THR A 218 -18.49 8.70 25.36
CA THR A 218 -17.30 8.18 26.02
C THR A 218 -17.70 7.01 26.93
N VAL A 219 -17.07 5.84 26.70
CA VAL A 219 -17.29 4.64 27.51
C VAL A 219 -16.16 4.42 28.52
N VAL A 220 -14.91 4.59 28.07
CA VAL A 220 -13.71 4.47 28.90
C VAL A 220 -12.82 5.67 28.67
N LYS A 221 -12.32 6.26 29.75
CA LYS A 221 -11.28 7.29 29.71
C LYS A 221 -10.29 7.04 30.83
N LYS A 222 -9.01 6.88 30.48
CA LYS A 222 -7.92 6.65 31.43
C LYS A 222 -6.98 7.84 31.43
N GLU A 223 -6.20 7.95 32.49
CA GLU A 223 -5.08 8.90 32.55
C GLU A 223 -3.89 8.39 31.72
N LYS A 224 -3.04 9.33 31.31
CA LYS A 224 -1.81 9.01 30.58
C LYS A 224 -0.89 8.14 31.43
N VAL A 225 -0.37 7.07 30.85
CA VAL A 225 0.60 6.20 31.52
C VAL A 225 1.95 6.92 31.54
N LYS A 226 2.44 7.18 32.76
CA LYS A 226 3.76 7.78 32.97
C LYS A 226 4.85 6.80 32.51
N GLY A 227 5.84 7.31 31.77
CA GLY A 227 6.97 6.51 31.28
C GLY A 227 6.82 5.97 29.84
N LEU A 228 5.63 6.08 29.21
CA LEU A 228 5.45 5.82 27.79
C LEU A 228 5.58 7.11 26.94
N SER A 229 6.11 8.18 27.54
CA SER A 229 5.87 9.53 27.04
C SER A 229 6.92 10.08 26.08
N ASP A 230 8.12 9.53 26.00
CA ASP A 230 9.20 10.41 25.57
C ASP A 230 9.74 10.16 24.16
N GLU A 231 9.36 9.09 23.45
CA GLU A 231 9.95 8.80 22.14
C GLU A 231 8.98 8.22 21.09
N GLY A 232 7.85 8.86 20.86
CA GLY A 232 6.92 8.47 19.79
C GLY A 232 5.68 7.72 20.25
N TYR A 233 5.61 7.27 21.50
CA TYR A 233 4.43 6.60 22.05
C TYR A 233 3.24 7.55 22.27
N ASP A 234 3.48 8.84 22.42
CA ASP A 234 2.43 9.85 22.58
C ASP A 234 1.62 10.09 21.29
N MET A 235 2.19 9.75 20.15
CA MET A 235 1.57 9.97 18.84
C MET A 235 1.05 8.67 18.21
N MET A 236 0.89 7.62 19.01
CA MET A 236 0.40 6.34 18.50
C MET A 236 -1.05 6.42 18.05
N ARG A 237 -1.30 5.83 16.89
CA ARG A 237 -2.60 5.71 16.24
C ARG A 237 -2.93 4.24 16.03
N GLY A 238 -4.23 3.91 15.92
CA GLY A 238 -4.67 2.57 15.63
C GLY A 238 -4.20 2.06 14.28
N SER A 239 -3.79 0.82 14.25
CA SER A 239 -3.47 0.06 13.05
C SER A 239 -4.49 -1.03 12.84
N SER A 240 -4.36 -2.18 13.53
CA SER A 240 -5.28 -3.31 13.42
C SER A 240 -6.60 -3.07 14.16
N GLN A 241 -7.50 -4.05 14.03
CA GLN A 241 -8.58 -4.21 15.01
C GLN A 241 -7.98 -4.56 16.37
N THR A 242 -8.74 -4.26 17.42
CA THR A 242 -8.50 -4.73 18.78
C THR A 242 -9.30 -6.00 18.99
N ILE A 243 -8.60 -7.09 19.32
CA ILE A 243 -9.19 -8.43 19.45
C ILE A 243 -9.15 -8.91 20.91
N PRO A 244 -10.05 -9.81 21.33
CA PRO A 244 -9.92 -10.50 22.60
C PRO A 244 -8.59 -11.24 22.70
N TRP A 245 -7.92 -11.10 23.84
CA TRP A 245 -6.62 -11.70 24.11
C TRP A 245 -6.50 -12.05 25.59
N LYS A 246 -6.36 -13.34 25.90
CA LYS A 246 -6.38 -13.83 27.28
C LYS A 246 -7.65 -13.38 28.02
N ASP A 247 -7.48 -12.64 29.11
CA ASP A 247 -8.56 -12.05 29.90
C ASP A 247 -8.83 -10.57 29.58
N GLY A 248 -8.22 -10.05 28.51
CA GLY A 248 -8.35 -8.67 28.06
C GLY A 248 -8.30 -8.53 26.55
N HIS A 249 -7.52 -7.60 26.04
CA HIS A 249 -7.48 -7.28 24.60
C HIS A 249 -6.06 -7.05 24.10
N LEU A 250 -5.86 -7.27 22.80
CA LEU A 250 -4.61 -7.00 22.08
C LEU A 250 -4.91 -6.14 20.84
N THR A 251 -4.06 -5.16 20.60
CA THR A 251 -4.10 -4.33 19.39
C THR A 251 -2.71 -4.04 18.88
N ILE A 252 -2.60 -3.75 17.57
CA ILE A 252 -1.41 -3.15 16.99
C ILE A 252 -1.68 -1.67 16.76
N VAL A 253 -0.74 -0.84 17.21
CA VAL A 253 -0.72 0.60 16.98
C VAL A 253 0.48 0.98 16.11
N HIS A 254 0.51 2.19 15.56
CA HIS A 254 1.65 2.70 14.83
C HIS A 254 1.97 4.14 15.17
N THR A 255 3.23 4.51 14.99
CA THR A 255 3.69 5.89 14.87
C THR A 255 4.28 6.10 13.47
N CYS A 256 4.32 7.34 13.00
CA CYS A 256 4.83 7.68 11.69
C CYS A 256 5.78 8.87 11.77
N THR A 257 6.99 8.69 11.27
CA THR A 257 7.98 9.76 11.12
C THR A 257 8.20 10.03 9.64
N MET A 258 8.20 11.30 9.26
CA MET A 258 8.37 11.74 7.87
C MET A 258 9.59 12.64 7.73
N TRP A 259 10.36 12.45 6.65
CA TRP A 259 11.52 13.29 6.32
C TRP A 259 11.77 13.33 4.82
N TYR A 260 12.76 14.13 4.41
CA TYR A 260 13.25 14.13 3.04
C TYR A 260 14.54 13.32 2.95
N THR A 261 14.60 12.39 2.00
CA THR A 261 15.84 11.68 1.65
C THR A 261 16.87 12.62 1.01
N ALA A 262 18.11 12.16 0.87
CA ALA A 262 19.15 12.89 0.16
C ALA A 262 18.76 13.30 -1.27
N ASN A 263 17.92 12.47 -1.92
CA ASN A 263 17.36 12.73 -3.24
C ASN A 263 16.14 13.67 -3.22
N LYS A 264 15.89 14.34 -2.08
CA LYS A 264 14.75 15.23 -1.85
C LYS A 264 13.39 14.57 -1.99
N ARG A 265 13.31 13.25 -1.90
CA ARG A 265 12.08 12.49 -1.89
C ARG A 265 11.49 12.52 -0.48
N LYS A 266 10.18 12.64 -0.38
CA LYS A 266 9.49 12.48 0.89
C LYS A 266 9.48 10.99 1.26
N TYR A 267 9.87 10.71 2.48
CA TYR A 267 9.94 9.37 3.02
C TYR A 267 9.12 9.31 4.31
N ALA A 268 8.44 8.20 4.53
CA ALA A 268 7.69 7.97 5.76
C ALA A 268 8.06 6.59 6.31
N ARG A 269 8.49 6.55 7.56
CA ARG A 269 8.68 5.31 8.29
C ARG A 269 7.58 5.14 9.31
N TYR A 270 6.96 3.98 9.23
CA TYR A 270 5.97 3.53 10.19
C TYR A 270 6.62 2.54 11.14
N LEU A 271 6.45 2.74 12.44
CA LEU A 271 6.83 1.78 13.45
C LEU A 271 5.57 1.34 14.18
N HIS A 272 5.49 0.06 14.47
CA HIS A 272 4.33 -0.58 15.08
C HIS A 272 4.68 -1.06 16.47
N ALA A 273 3.67 -1.23 17.32
CA ALA A 273 3.79 -1.92 18.59
C ALA A 273 2.51 -2.67 18.91
N PHE A 274 2.64 -3.79 19.62
CA PHE A 274 1.51 -4.43 20.28
C PHE A 274 1.23 -3.73 21.60
N ILE A 275 -0.05 -3.52 21.89
CA ILE A 275 -0.53 -3.11 23.23
C ILE A 275 -1.45 -4.19 23.75
N GLU A 276 -1.11 -4.76 24.90
CA GLU A 276 -1.95 -5.69 25.65
C GLU A 276 -2.66 -4.92 26.78
N TYR A 277 -3.98 -4.99 26.78
CA TYR A 277 -4.84 -4.45 27.85
C TYR A 277 -5.34 -5.57 28.75
N ASP A 278 -5.53 -5.26 30.03
CA ASP A 278 -6.30 -6.11 30.93
C ASP A 278 -7.82 -5.95 30.74
N LYS A 279 -8.63 -6.72 31.46
CA LYS A 279 -10.10 -6.66 31.43
C LYS A 279 -10.69 -5.29 31.81
N ASP A 280 -9.93 -4.48 32.55
CA ASP A 280 -10.33 -3.15 33.00
C ASP A 280 -9.75 -2.03 32.10
N TRP A 281 -9.19 -2.41 30.93
CA TRP A 281 -8.60 -1.52 29.96
C TRP A 281 -7.36 -0.75 30.45
N ASN A 282 -6.61 -1.29 31.40
CA ASN A 282 -5.29 -0.77 31.72
C ASN A 282 -4.26 -1.41 30.77
N ILE A 283 -3.28 -0.64 30.34
CA ILE A 283 -2.15 -1.18 29.57
C ILE A 283 -1.37 -2.12 30.49
N ARG A 284 -1.38 -3.40 30.15
CA ARG A 284 -0.61 -4.43 30.86
C ARG A 284 0.81 -4.47 30.35
N ARG A 285 0.98 -4.47 29.03
CA ARG A 285 2.29 -4.54 28.36
C ARG A 285 2.26 -3.86 27.00
N MET A 286 3.43 -3.41 26.58
CA MET A 286 3.68 -2.98 25.20
C MET A 286 4.91 -3.72 24.67
N SER A 287 4.89 -4.10 23.41
CA SER A 287 6.05 -4.65 22.74
C SER A 287 7.10 -3.58 22.45
N PRO A 288 8.34 -3.96 22.13
CA PRO A 288 9.24 -3.09 21.42
C PRO A 288 8.60 -2.56 20.13
N LEU A 289 9.07 -1.40 19.66
CA LEU A 289 8.69 -0.90 18.36
C LEU A 289 9.24 -1.83 17.27
N PHE A 290 8.47 -2.03 16.20
CA PHE A 290 8.91 -2.85 15.08
C PHE A 290 8.44 -2.28 13.73
N SER A 291 9.17 -2.58 12.68
CA SER A 291 8.74 -2.52 11.29
C SER A 291 8.60 -3.93 10.73
N PHE A 292 7.69 -4.12 9.79
CA PHE A 292 7.45 -5.45 9.22
C PHE A 292 8.64 -5.90 8.40
N ASN A 293 9.19 -5.03 7.56
CA ASN A 293 10.27 -5.35 6.64
C ASN A 293 11.31 -4.21 6.48
N ASP A 294 11.31 -3.24 7.37
CA ASP A 294 12.17 -2.04 7.34
C ASP A 294 11.99 -1.20 6.06
N ASP A 295 10.77 -1.15 5.55
CA ASP A 295 10.43 -0.45 4.32
C ASP A 295 9.73 0.90 4.58
N MET A 296 9.51 1.65 3.51
CA MET A 296 8.72 2.88 3.53
C MET A 296 7.23 2.55 3.59
N VAL A 297 6.49 3.33 4.40
CA VAL A 297 5.01 3.24 4.46
C VAL A 297 4.53 1.81 4.64
N GLU A 298 5.01 1.16 5.68
CA GLU A 298 4.45 -0.12 6.13
C GLU A 298 3.20 0.14 6.94
N PHE A 299 2.09 -0.50 6.61
CA PHE A 299 0.87 -0.24 7.34
C PHE A 299 0.07 -1.51 7.61
N CYS A 300 -0.09 -1.81 8.90
CA CYS A 300 -0.96 -2.89 9.36
C CYS A 300 -2.39 -2.36 9.53
N THR A 301 -3.35 -3.06 8.94
CA THR A 301 -4.77 -2.72 9.05
C THR A 301 -5.64 -3.89 9.50
N GLY A 302 -5.07 -5.06 9.69
CA GLY A 302 -5.83 -6.22 10.13
C GLY A 302 -5.09 -7.14 11.08
N MET A 303 -5.83 -7.67 12.06
CA MET A 303 -5.37 -8.70 12.98
C MET A 303 -6.56 -9.54 13.43
N THR A 304 -6.41 -10.87 13.40
CA THR A 304 -7.43 -11.81 13.85
C THR A 304 -6.78 -13.09 14.39
N MET A 305 -7.54 -13.87 15.14
CA MET A 305 -7.10 -15.17 15.64
C MET A 305 -7.96 -16.29 15.07
N LYS A 306 -7.31 -17.40 14.72
CA LYS A 306 -7.95 -18.70 14.53
C LYS A 306 -7.19 -19.72 15.38
N GLU A 307 -7.87 -20.34 16.34
CA GLU A 307 -7.26 -21.25 17.29
C GLU A 307 -6.10 -20.58 18.03
N ASP A 308 -4.90 -21.14 17.96
CA ASP A 308 -3.70 -20.61 18.60
C ASP A 308 -2.79 -19.83 17.64
N ASP A 309 -3.28 -19.48 16.47
CA ASP A 309 -2.54 -18.71 15.47
C ASP A 309 -3.09 -17.29 15.33
N LEU A 310 -2.18 -16.32 15.32
CA LEU A 310 -2.48 -14.92 15.03
C LEU A 310 -2.19 -14.65 13.55
N TYR A 311 -3.13 -14.02 12.87
CA TYR A 311 -3.00 -13.57 11.50
C TYR A 311 -2.98 -12.06 11.46
N ILE A 312 -1.93 -11.50 10.87
CA ILE A 312 -1.71 -10.05 10.78
C ILE A 312 -1.61 -9.67 9.31
N SER A 313 -2.44 -8.75 8.85
CA SER A 313 -2.39 -8.26 7.49
C SER A 313 -1.82 -6.85 7.42
N PHE A 314 -0.92 -6.62 6.47
CA PHE A 314 -0.22 -5.36 6.30
C PHE A 314 0.10 -5.10 4.83
N ALA A 315 0.47 -3.87 4.52
CA ALA A 315 0.92 -3.47 3.20
C ALA A 315 2.25 -2.73 3.26
N LEU A 316 2.98 -2.78 2.15
CA LEU A 316 4.19 -2.01 1.92
C LEU A 316 3.94 -0.97 0.82
N GLN A 317 4.36 0.27 1.06
CA GLN A 317 4.37 1.38 0.10
C GLN A 317 3.00 1.69 -0.55
N ASP A 318 1.90 1.42 0.15
CA ASP A 318 0.54 1.50 -0.41
C ASP A 318 0.36 0.70 -1.71
N ASN A 319 1.12 -0.37 -1.91
CA ASN A 319 1.16 -1.06 -3.20
C ASN A 319 1.09 -2.59 -3.14
N VAL A 320 1.62 -3.24 -2.14
CA VAL A 320 1.63 -4.69 -2.03
C VAL A 320 1.16 -5.14 -0.65
N SER A 321 0.42 -6.24 -0.60
CA SER A 321 -0.28 -6.72 0.60
C SER A 321 0.18 -8.10 1.02
N TYR A 322 0.34 -8.28 2.32
CA TYR A 322 0.81 -9.52 2.93
C TYR A 322 -0.05 -9.94 4.12
N ILE A 323 0.01 -11.22 4.42
CA ILE A 323 -0.49 -11.81 5.67
C ILE A 323 0.67 -12.56 6.31
N VAL A 324 0.87 -12.30 7.60
CA VAL A 324 1.74 -13.10 8.46
C VAL A 324 0.86 -13.93 9.37
N LYS A 325 1.11 -15.25 9.39
CA LYS A 325 0.59 -16.17 10.38
C LYS A 325 1.68 -16.47 11.39
N VAL A 326 1.40 -16.35 12.67
CA VAL A 326 2.38 -16.59 13.73
C VAL A 326 1.70 -17.22 14.96
N PRO A 327 2.32 -18.25 15.61
CA PRO A 327 1.75 -18.83 16.82
C PRO A 327 1.60 -17.78 17.94
N ALA A 328 0.42 -17.71 18.54
CA ALA A 328 0.10 -16.75 19.60
C ALA A 328 1.09 -16.80 20.82
N PRO A 329 1.60 -17.97 21.23
CA PRO A 329 2.65 -18.02 22.27
C PRO A 329 3.91 -17.25 21.88
N MET A 330 4.30 -17.21 20.61
CA MET A 330 5.47 -16.46 20.14
C MET A 330 5.23 -14.95 20.25
N ILE A 331 4.03 -14.49 19.90
CA ILE A 331 3.67 -13.07 20.08
C ILE A 331 3.67 -12.70 21.57
N ASN A 332 3.20 -13.59 22.43
CA ASN A 332 3.26 -13.37 23.87
C ASN A 332 4.71 -13.22 24.36
N GLN A 333 5.60 -14.08 23.88
CA GLN A 333 7.04 -13.98 24.16
C GLN A 333 7.61 -12.66 23.61
N PHE A 334 7.28 -12.28 22.36
CA PHE A 334 7.70 -11.02 21.75
C PHE A 334 7.31 -9.77 22.57
N ILE A 335 6.13 -9.79 23.19
CA ILE A 335 5.67 -8.69 24.03
C ILE A 335 6.40 -8.69 25.40
N GLU A 336 6.78 -9.87 25.91
CA GLU A 336 7.39 -10.03 27.23
C GLU A 336 8.90 -9.78 27.23
N GLU A 337 9.58 -10.12 26.16
CA GLU A 337 11.02 -10.01 26.06
C GLU A 337 11.45 -8.62 25.56
N ALA A 338 12.33 -7.97 26.34
CA ALA A 338 13.06 -6.81 25.83
C ALA A 338 14.21 -7.34 24.96
N HIS A 339 14.01 -7.40 23.65
CA HIS A 339 15.05 -7.84 22.71
C HIS A 339 16.11 -6.77 22.52
N ASP A 340 17.38 -7.16 22.52
CA ASP A 340 18.43 -6.33 21.97
C ASP A 340 18.33 -6.38 20.44
N VAL A 341 17.61 -5.40 19.90
CA VAL A 341 17.22 -5.34 18.49
C VAL A 341 18.29 -4.73 17.60
N THR A 342 19.46 -4.43 18.14
CA THR A 342 20.58 -3.87 17.37
C THR A 342 21.36 -4.95 16.61
N ASP A 343 21.20 -6.22 16.97
CA ASP A 343 21.83 -7.34 16.25
C ASP A 343 20.93 -7.82 15.10
N SER A 344 21.16 -7.25 13.92
CA SER A 344 20.46 -7.62 12.69
C SER A 344 20.69 -9.08 12.26
N THR A 345 21.66 -9.75 12.84
CA THR A 345 21.93 -11.19 12.53
C THR A 345 20.88 -12.11 13.11
N VAL A 346 20.22 -11.70 14.19
CA VAL A 346 19.15 -12.47 14.84
C VAL A 346 17.84 -12.42 14.04
N TRP A 347 17.63 -11.33 13.28
CA TRP A 347 16.35 -11.03 12.63
C TRP A 347 16.37 -11.16 11.12
N GLY A 348 17.42 -11.75 10.57
CA GLY A 348 17.69 -11.81 9.16
C GLY A 348 18.54 -10.63 8.69
N ALA A 349 19.54 -10.93 7.88
CA ALA A 349 20.35 -9.90 7.24
C ALA A 349 19.47 -9.06 6.30
N THR A 350 19.73 -7.75 6.24
CA THR A 350 19.16 -6.93 5.17
C THR A 350 19.57 -7.55 3.83
N PRO A 351 18.63 -7.93 2.94
CA PRO A 351 18.96 -8.49 1.65
C PRO A 351 19.91 -7.58 0.89
N ASP A 352 20.91 -8.14 0.20
CA ASP A 352 21.72 -7.34 -0.69
C ASP A 352 20.91 -6.91 -1.93
N GLN A 353 21.38 -5.92 -2.67
CA GLN A 353 20.70 -5.40 -3.85
C GLN A 353 20.35 -6.50 -4.87
N ARG A 354 21.23 -7.46 -5.04
CA ARG A 354 21.04 -8.56 -5.99
C ARG A 354 19.94 -9.51 -5.53
N GLU A 355 19.87 -9.78 -4.24
CA GLU A 355 18.80 -10.59 -3.64
C GLU A 355 17.46 -9.89 -3.78
N LEU A 356 17.37 -8.59 -3.49
CA LEU A 356 16.16 -7.79 -3.69
C LEU A 356 15.74 -7.75 -5.16
N PHE A 357 16.68 -7.55 -6.07
CA PHE A 357 16.40 -7.60 -7.51
C PHE A 357 15.85 -8.97 -7.94
N ASN A 358 16.48 -10.06 -7.51
CA ASN A 358 16.02 -11.41 -7.83
C ASN A 358 14.64 -11.70 -7.23
N TYR A 359 14.39 -11.25 -6.00
CA TYR A 359 13.11 -11.38 -5.34
C TYR A 359 12.00 -10.62 -6.11
N ALA A 360 12.27 -9.39 -6.51
CA ALA A 360 11.37 -8.62 -7.36
C ALA A 360 11.12 -9.29 -8.72
N MET A 361 12.17 -9.88 -9.33
CA MET A 361 12.06 -10.63 -10.58
C MET A 361 11.17 -11.87 -10.45
N ASP A 362 11.17 -12.54 -9.29
CA ASP A 362 10.30 -13.68 -9.05
C ASP A 362 8.82 -13.28 -9.10
N PHE A 363 8.45 -12.16 -8.51
CA PHE A 363 7.09 -11.61 -8.64
C PHE A 363 6.78 -11.23 -10.08
N PHE A 364 7.72 -10.58 -10.76
CA PHE A 364 7.54 -10.19 -12.16
C PHE A 364 7.27 -11.42 -13.06
N ASN A 365 8.03 -12.47 -12.87
CA ASN A 365 7.91 -13.71 -13.65
C ASN A 365 6.61 -14.48 -13.36
N LYS A 366 6.04 -14.32 -12.16
CA LYS A 366 4.73 -14.85 -11.77
C LYS A 366 3.56 -13.98 -12.27
N GLY A 367 3.83 -12.83 -12.89
CA GLY A 367 2.83 -11.89 -13.37
C GLY A 367 2.29 -10.94 -12.28
N ASP A 368 2.84 -10.98 -11.07
CA ASP A 368 2.49 -10.03 -10.00
C ASP A 368 3.31 -8.74 -10.15
N TYR A 369 2.87 -7.92 -11.09
CA TYR A 369 3.59 -6.70 -11.43
C TYR A 369 3.49 -5.62 -10.35
N SER A 370 2.46 -5.66 -9.50
CA SER A 370 2.31 -4.74 -8.37
C SER A 370 3.37 -5.01 -7.30
N ALA A 371 3.51 -6.26 -6.87
CA ALA A 371 4.55 -6.65 -5.94
C ALA A 371 5.94 -6.43 -6.52
N ALA A 372 6.15 -6.81 -7.79
CA ALA A 372 7.42 -6.60 -8.48
C ALA A 372 7.83 -5.12 -8.46
N TYR A 373 6.90 -4.21 -8.78
CA TYR A 373 7.14 -2.78 -8.73
C TYR A 373 7.57 -2.31 -7.34
N THR A 374 6.88 -2.75 -6.29
CA THR A 374 7.19 -2.41 -4.90
C THR A 374 8.60 -2.85 -4.51
N TRP A 375 8.99 -4.07 -4.83
CA TRP A 375 10.30 -4.59 -4.49
C TRP A 375 11.44 -3.98 -5.32
N PHE A 376 11.20 -3.63 -6.58
CA PHE A 376 12.16 -2.82 -7.34
C PHE A 376 12.33 -1.42 -6.75
N LEU A 377 11.24 -0.80 -6.28
CA LEU A 377 11.31 0.46 -5.56
C LEU A 377 12.16 0.35 -4.29
N HIS A 378 11.95 -0.73 -3.52
CA HIS A 378 12.72 -0.96 -2.31
C HIS A 378 14.23 -1.07 -2.61
N ALA A 379 14.60 -1.81 -3.66
CA ALA A 379 15.97 -1.90 -4.12
C ALA A 379 16.56 -0.53 -4.52
N VAL A 380 15.77 0.31 -5.18
CA VAL A 380 16.18 1.67 -5.57
C VAL A 380 16.39 2.59 -4.34
N ASP A 381 15.65 2.37 -3.27
CA ASP A 381 15.71 3.23 -2.09
C ASP A 381 16.89 2.96 -1.18
N ILE A 382 17.23 1.71 -1.00
CA ILE A 382 18.27 1.29 -0.04
C ILE A 382 19.66 1.38 -0.66
N PHE A 383 19.77 1.11 -1.95
CA PHE A 383 21.04 1.04 -2.66
C PHE A 383 21.11 2.07 -3.79
N PRO A 384 22.32 2.49 -4.20
CA PRO A 384 22.48 3.23 -5.45
C PRO A 384 21.83 2.42 -6.58
N TYR A 385 20.72 2.91 -7.11
CA TYR A 385 20.01 2.17 -8.14
C TYR A 385 20.77 2.13 -9.46
N THR A 386 20.64 1.02 -10.16
CA THR A 386 21.17 0.85 -11.50
C THR A 386 20.06 1.05 -12.53
N TYR A 387 20.46 1.13 -13.79
CA TYR A 387 19.53 1.16 -14.90
C TYR A 387 18.55 -0.03 -14.88
N ASN A 388 19.01 -1.20 -14.44
CA ASN A 388 18.22 -2.43 -14.49
C ASN A 388 17.02 -2.38 -13.55
N GLU A 389 17.20 -1.95 -12.29
CA GLU A 389 16.11 -1.80 -11.33
C GLU A 389 15.10 -0.78 -11.84
N GLN A 390 15.56 0.37 -12.33
CA GLN A 390 14.69 1.41 -12.84
C GLN A 390 13.92 0.94 -14.08
N PHE A 391 14.58 0.20 -14.98
CA PHE A 391 13.94 -0.35 -16.17
C PHE A 391 12.86 -1.39 -15.80
N MET A 392 13.14 -2.29 -14.88
CA MET A 392 12.17 -3.28 -14.45
C MET A 392 11.00 -2.68 -13.68
N MET A 393 11.24 -1.61 -12.93
CA MET A 393 10.18 -0.80 -12.33
C MET A 393 9.21 -0.25 -13.40
N ALA A 394 9.75 0.41 -14.42
CA ALA A 394 8.97 0.95 -15.55
C ALA A 394 8.20 -0.16 -16.28
N ARG A 395 8.83 -1.32 -16.47
CA ARG A 395 8.22 -2.48 -17.12
C ARG A 395 7.09 -3.09 -16.29
N SER A 396 7.23 -3.10 -14.97
CA SER A 396 6.16 -3.54 -14.06
C SER A 396 4.93 -2.65 -14.18
N ILE A 397 5.09 -1.33 -14.21
CA ILE A 397 4.01 -0.37 -14.42
C ILE A 397 3.34 -0.57 -15.78
N ALA A 398 4.12 -0.76 -16.84
CA ALA A 398 3.58 -1.00 -18.19
C ALA A 398 2.71 -2.28 -18.23
N ASN A 399 3.15 -3.34 -17.56
CA ASN A 399 2.42 -4.61 -17.51
C ASN A 399 1.18 -4.56 -16.60
N LEU A 400 1.09 -3.61 -15.68
CA LEU A 400 -0.15 -3.31 -14.94
C LEU A 400 -1.24 -2.67 -15.81
N GLY A 401 -0.94 -2.41 -17.09
CA GLY A 401 -1.89 -1.85 -18.04
C GLY A 401 -1.99 -0.33 -17.99
N HIS A 402 -1.14 0.33 -17.24
CA HIS A 402 -1.04 1.79 -17.21
C HIS A 402 -0.36 2.30 -18.48
N ARG A 403 -1.12 2.48 -19.51
CA ARG A 403 -0.69 3.08 -20.79
C ARG A 403 -0.89 4.60 -20.80
N ASP A 404 -0.49 5.24 -19.72
CA ASP A 404 -0.70 6.66 -19.45
C ASP A 404 0.62 7.45 -19.36
N VAL A 405 0.52 8.70 -18.97
CA VAL A 405 1.67 9.60 -18.82
C VAL A 405 2.66 9.11 -17.77
N PHE A 406 2.19 8.38 -16.77
CA PHE A 406 3.05 7.81 -15.74
C PHE A 406 4.00 6.75 -16.31
N GLU A 407 3.49 5.82 -17.12
CA GLU A 407 4.32 4.85 -17.84
C GLU A 407 5.37 5.57 -18.70
N HIS A 408 4.94 6.57 -19.48
CA HIS A 408 5.85 7.36 -20.31
C HIS A 408 6.95 8.04 -19.50
N GLY A 409 6.58 8.66 -18.36
CA GLY A 409 7.54 9.30 -17.46
C GLY A 409 8.58 8.33 -16.93
N MET A 410 8.17 7.12 -16.54
CA MET A 410 9.09 6.08 -16.07
C MET A 410 10.07 5.63 -17.17
N TRP A 411 9.61 5.44 -18.41
CA TRP A 411 10.49 5.12 -19.55
C TRP A 411 11.47 6.26 -19.85
N TYR A 412 10.99 7.50 -19.75
CA TYR A 412 11.83 8.67 -19.99
C TYR A 412 12.91 8.85 -18.91
N LEU A 413 12.61 8.51 -17.66
CA LEU A 413 13.60 8.47 -16.58
C LEU A 413 14.69 7.43 -16.85
N CYS A 414 14.33 6.23 -17.33
CA CYS A 414 15.29 5.20 -17.76
C CYS A 414 16.18 5.72 -18.89
N TYR A 415 15.58 6.36 -19.89
CA TYR A 415 16.33 6.96 -21.02
C TYR A 415 17.32 8.03 -20.56
N ARG A 416 16.92 8.87 -19.62
CA ARG A 416 17.80 9.89 -19.05
C ARG A 416 18.90 9.33 -18.16
N HIS A 417 18.65 8.20 -17.50
CA HIS A 417 19.64 7.54 -16.65
C HIS A 417 20.82 7.00 -17.48
N ASP A 418 20.53 6.32 -18.55
CA ASP A 418 21.54 5.86 -19.51
C ASP A 418 21.05 6.02 -20.95
N PRO A 419 21.29 7.18 -21.57
CA PRO A 419 20.81 7.47 -22.90
C PRO A 419 21.52 6.65 -24.01
N ASN A 420 22.57 5.90 -23.69
CA ASN A 420 23.26 5.04 -24.67
C ASN A 420 22.57 3.68 -24.82
N ARG A 421 21.75 3.27 -23.89
CA ARG A 421 21.04 2.00 -23.95
C ARG A 421 19.79 2.11 -24.81
N PRO A 422 19.54 1.10 -25.69
CA PRO A 422 18.43 1.13 -26.62
C PRO A 422 17.08 0.84 -26.01
N GLU A 423 17.03 0.12 -24.88
CA GLU A 423 15.81 -0.49 -24.37
C GLU A 423 14.75 0.53 -23.94
N ALA A 424 15.16 1.63 -23.30
CA ALA A 424 14.20 2.66 -22.88
C ALA A 424 13.62 3.40 -24.10
N ALA A 425 14.44 3.69 -25.11
CA ALA A 425 13.96 4.28 -26.36
C ALA A 425 12.99 3.34 -27.10
N ALA A 426 13.26 2.03 -27.10
CA ALA A 426 12.36 1.03 -27.66
C ALA A 426 11.01 0.98 -26.91
N ALA A 427 11.03 1.02 -25.59
CA ALA A 427 9.82 1.04 -24.77
C ALA A 427 9.00 2.32 -24.99
N ILE A 428 9.64 3.48 -25.14
CA ILE A 428 8.96 4.74 -25.48
C ILE A 428 8.33 4.66 -26.90
N ALA A 429 9.00 4.02 -27.85
CA ALA A 429 8.43 3.78 -29.18
C ALA A 429 7.14 2.95 -29.10
N GLU A 430 7.16 1.83 -28.35
CA GLU A 430 5.98 0.98 -28.10
C GLU A 430 4.86 1.75 -27.40
N TYR A 431 5.18 2.57 -26.42
CA TYR A 431 4.20 3.42 -25.73
C TYR A 431 3.46 4.34 -26.74
N TYR A 432 4.20 5.07 -27.59
CA TYR A 432 3.58 5.95 -28.57
C TYR A 432 2.82 5.18 -29.66
N ARG A 433 3.33 4.03 -30.08
CA ARG A 433 2.65 3.13 -31.03
C ARG A 433 1.30 2.70 -30.51
N TYR A 434 1.26 2.23 -29.24
CA TYR A 434 0.02 1.81 -28.59
C TYR A 434 -1.02 2.95 -28.52
N ARG A 435 -0.58 4.20 -28.36
CA ARG A 435 -1.46 5.38 -28.33
C ARG A 435 -1.80 5.92 -29.73
N GLY A 436 -1.39 5.29 -30.79
CA GLY A 436 -1.64 5.71 -32.16
C GLY A 436 -0.85 6.94 -32.61
N ASN A 437 0.16 7.37 -31.84
CA ASN A 437 1.07 8.44 -32.23
C ASN A 437 2.25 7.85 -33.00
N TYR A 438 1.96 7.42 -34.24
CA TYR A 438 2.94 6.72 -35.08
C TYR A 438 4.18 7.56 -35.45
N PRO A 439 4.08 8.88 -35.70
CA PRO A 439 5.28 9.69 -35.96
C PRO A 439 6.24 9.72 -34.76
N ALA A 440 5.73 9.86 -33.54
CA ALA A 440 6.55 9.81 -32.35
C ALA A 440 7.12 8.40 -32.11
N ALA A 441 6.32 7.36 -32.35
CA ALA A 441 6.78 5.97 -32.27
C ALA A 441 7.95 5.71 -33.22
N ALA A 442 7.85 6.17 -34.49
CA ALA A 442 8.92 6.03 -35.48
C ALA A 442 10.20 6.76 -35.07
N HIS A 443 10.08 7.97 -34.51
CA HIS A 443 11.24 8.74 -34.00
C HIS A 443 12.01 7.93 -32.94
N TRP A 444 11.32 7.45 -31.91
CA TRP A 444 11.95 6.70 -30.84
C TRP A 444 12.43 5.31 -31.26
N ALA A 445 11.76 4.68 -32.22
CA ALA A 445 12.20 3.41 -32.77
C ALA A 445 13.50 3.56 -33.58
N VAL A 446 13.67 4.66 -34.35
CA VAL A 446 14.92 5.00 -35.02
C VAL A 446 16.04 5.22 -34.02
N GLU A 447 15.74 5.95 -32.94
CA GLU A 447 16.68 6.21 -31.88
C GLU A 447 17.19 4.90 -31.23
N ALA A 448 16.26 3.99 -30.86
CA ALA A 448 16.58 2.68 -30.32
C ALA A 448 17.43 1.85 -31.30
N TYR A 449 17.03 1.79 -32.57
CA TYR A 449 17.71 1.00 -33.61
C TYR A 449 19.15 1.49 -33.87
N ASN A 450 19.37 2.80 -33.83
CA ASN A 450 20.71 3.36 -34.01
C ASN A 450 21.63 3.03 -32.85
N LYS A 451 21.07 3.00 -31.61
CA LYS A 451 21.83 2.65 -30.39
C LYS A 451 22.21 1.18 -30.35
N VAL A 452 21.33 0.26 -30.76
CA VAL A 452 21.67 -1.17 -30.86
C VAL A 452 22.91 -1.40 -31.72
N LYS A 453 23.05 -0.68 -32.80
CA LYS A 453 24.21 -0.80 -33.71
C LYS A 453 25.52 -0.33 -33.07
N ALA A 454 25.44 0.67 -32.21
CA ALA A 454 26.59 1.27 -31.53
C ALA A 454 26.98 0.55 -30.24
N HIS A 455 26.00 0.08 -29.49
CA HIS A 455 26.16 -0.50 -28.15
C HIS A 455 25.23 -1.72 -27.99
N PRO A 456 25.64 -2.92 -28.42
CA PRO A 456 24.86 -4.12 -28.26
C PRO A 456 24.88 -4.54 -26.78
N CYS A 457 23.96 -4.01 -26.00
CA CYS A 457 23.77 -4.35 -24.60
C CYS A 457 22.29 -4.63 -24.35
N HIS A 458 21.91 -5.90 -24.32
CA HIS A 458 20.51 -6.32 -24.34
C HIS A 458 20.19 -7.14 -23.10
N VAL A 459 19.78 -6.47 -22.04
CA VAL A 459 19.35 -7.15 -20.82
C VAL A 459 17.89 -7.58 -20.90
N PHE A 460 17.03 -6.81 -21.60
CA PHE A 460 15.58 -7.00 -21.58
C PHE A 460 14.90 -7.05 -22.95
N PHE A 461 15.57 -6.58 -24.00
CA PHE A 461 15.18 -6.73 -25.39
C PHE A 461 16.32 -7.39 -26.15
N SER A 462 16.01 -8.27 -27.05
CA SER A 462 17.01 -8.75 -28.04
C SER A 462 17.14 -7.73 -29.17
N ASP A 463 18.25 -7.79 -29.90
CA ASP A 463 18.45 -7.00 -31.14
C ASP A 463 17.27 -7.18 -32.10
N LYS A 464 16.75 -8.38 -32.19
CA LYS A 464 15.61 -8.73 -33.03
C LYS A 464 14.33 -8.06 -32.58
N ASP A 465 14.11 -7.92 -31.26
CA ASP A 465 12.93 -7.21 -30.74
C ASP A 465 12.99 -5.74 -31.12
N ILE A 466 14.14 -5.10 -30.96
CA ILE A 466 14.33 -3.69 -31.32
C ILE A 466 14.20 -3.49 -32.84
N GLU A 467 14.74 -4.42 -33.65
CA GLU A 467 14.57 -4.39 -35.08
C GLU A 467 13.09 -4.54 -35.50
N ASN A 468 12.33 -5.40 -34.82
CA ASN A 468 10.91 -5.57 -35.06
C ASN A 468 10.12 -4.30 -34.68
N ILE A 469 10.40 -3.70 -33.54
CA ILE A 469 9.79 -2.42 -33.09
C ILE A 469 10.06 -1.33 -34.15
N TYR A 470 11.30 -1.24 -34.63
CA TYR A 470 11.66 -0.31 -35.70
C TYR A 470 10.86 -0.57 -36.99
N ARG A 471 10.82 -1.80 -37.47
CA ARG A 471 10.11 -2.16 -38.69
C ARG A 471 8.61 -1.89 -38.58
N TRP A 472 7.98 -2.25 -37.47
CA TRP A 472 6.55 -2.01 -37.24
C TRP A 472 6.23 -0.51 -37.15
N SER A 473 7.01 0.24 -36.37
CA SER A 473 6.79 1.67 -36.24
C SER A 473 6.94 2.42 -37.55
N MET A 474 7.90 2.04 -38.40
CA MET A 474 8.10 2.61 -39.73
C MET A 474 6.97 2.25 -40.69
N TRP A 475 6.49 1.01 -40.62
CA TRP A 475 5.36 0.56 -41.42
C TRP A 475 4.05 1.28 -41.02
N GLU A 476 3.72 1.32 -39.76
CA GLU A 476 2.50 1.98 -39.25
C GLU A 476 2.51 3.48 -39.57
N THR A 477 3.64 4.15 -39.46
CA THR A 477 3.78 5.56 -39.84
C THR A 477 3.54 5.75 -41.35
N SER A 478 4.07 4.86 -42.18
CA SER A 478 3.85 4.88 -43.63
C SER A 478 2.38 4.69 -44.00
N GLU A 479 1.67 3.78 -43.33
CA GLU A 479 0.23 3.57 -43.52
C GLU A 479 -0.60 4.76 -43.05
N TYR A 480 -0.23 5.32 -41.86
CA TYR A 480 -0.87 6.53 -41.34
C TYR A 480 -0.76 7.72 -42.27
N ASP A 481 0.42 7.96 -42.87
CA ASP A 481 0.66 9.04 -43.83
C ASP A 481 -0.18 8.89 -45.13
N LYS A 482 -0.54 7.66 -45.50
CA LYS A 482 -1.42 7.41 -46.66
C LYS A 482 -2.86 7.82 -46.35
N VAL A 483 -3.35 7.62 -45.16
CA VAL A 483 -4.76 7.88 -44.77
C VAL A 483 -4.98 9.24 -44.10
N SER A 484 -3.93 9.91 -43.64
CA SER A 484 -3.96 11.22 -42.96
C SER A 484 -3.02 12.24 -43.60
N PRO A 485 -3.24 12.66 -44.88
CA PRO A 485 -2.32 13.56 -45.56
C PRO A 485 -2.18 14.97 -44.95
N LYS A 486 -3.04 15.33 -43.99
CA LYS A 486 -2.98 16.62 -43.30
C LYS A 486 -1.96 16.67 -42.16
N ALA A 487 -1.39 15.54 -41.73
CA ALA A 487 -0.40 15.48 -40.68
C ALA A 487 1.03 15.86 -41.10
N LYS A 488 1.27 16.11 -42.37
CA LYS A 488 2.60 16.44 -42.92
C LYS A 488 3.24 17.74 -42.42
N GLY A 489 2.60 18.47 -41.52
CA GLY A 489 3.10 19.76 -41.01
C GLY A 489 3.57 19.76 -39.53
N HIS A 490 3.39 18.70 -38.80
CA HIS A 490 3.86 18.65 -37.42
C HIS A 490 5.31 18.15 -37.36
N LYS A 491 6.24 19.09 -37.18
CA LYS A 491 7.60 18.74 -36.76
C LYS A 491 7.49 18.01 -35.40
N ALA A 492 8.07 16.81 -35.31
CA ALA A 492 8.28 16.14 -34.06
C ALA A 492 9.03 17.06 -33.10
N PHE A 493 8.50 17.19 -31.89
CA PHE A 493 9.16 17.90 -30.78
C PHE A 493 10.05 16.97 -30.00
#